data_556019e502df757adc974b60dd857ed2
#
_entry.id   556019e502df757adc974b60dd857ed2
#
_cell.length_a   1.000
_cell.length_b   1.000
_cell.length_c   1.000
_cell.angle_alpha   90.00
_cell.angle_beta   90.00
_cell.angle_gamma   90.00
#
_symmetry.space_group_name_H-M   'P 1'
#
loop_
_entity.id
_entity.type
_entity.pdbx_description
1 polymer ?
#
loop_
_entity_poly.entity_id
_entity_poly.type
_entity_poly.pdbx_seq_one_letter_code
_entity_poly.pdbx_strand_id
1 'polypeptide(L)'
;MAFLGSFDISASGMSAQRVRMDIAAENIANMDTTRTESGGPYRRKNVLLESYSDTSFAQAMENAARGKGITSRHAGVRVSGIVEDDREAKKVYNPDHPDADADGYVTMPNVDVLKETVDSMSAT
;
A
#
# COMPACT_ATOMS: atom_id res chain seq x y z
N MET A 1 2.79 26.40 -17.85
CA MET A 1 1.96 26.00 -16.72
C MET A 1 2.69 25.17 -15.68
N ALA A 2 3.93 25.56 -15.34
CA ALA A 2 4.73 24.86 -14.31
C ALA A 2 4.05 24.83 -12.94
N PHE A 3 3.30 25.87 -12.57
CA PHE A 3 2.57 25.95 -11.31
C PHE A 3 1.48 24.87 -11.21
N LEU A 4 0.66 24.69 -12.23
CA LEU A 4 -0.39 23.67 -12.24
C LEU A 4 0.21 22.26 -12.25
N GLY A 5 1.30 22.04 -12.98
CA GLY A 5 2.02 20.76 -12.96
C GLY A 5 2.57 20.42 -11.58
N SER A 6 3.16 21.39 -10.87
CA SER A 6 3.64 21.20 -9.51
C SER A 6 2.50 20.91 -8.54
N PHE A 7 1.37 21.54 -8.74
CA PHE A 7 0.18 21.31 -7.94
C PHE A 7 -0.38 19.89 -8.13
N ASP A 8 -0.43 19.42 -9.37
CA ASP A 8 -0.88 18.07 -9.70
C ASP A 8 0.05 17.00 -9.12
N ILE A 9 1.36 17.21 -9.18
CA ILE A 9 2.34 16.32 -8.56
C ILE A 9 2.13 16.24 -7.05
N SER A 10 1.98 17.39 -6.40
CA SER A 10 1.71 17.44 -4.95
C SER A 10 0.39 16.78 -4.58
N ALA A 11 -0.67 17.02 -5.35
CA ALA A 11 -1.97 16.39 -5.15
C ALA A 11 -1.91 14.87 -5.30
N SER A 12 -1.14 14.36 -6.29
CA SER A 12 -0.94 12.92 -6.48
C SER A 12 -0.22 12.28 -5.29
N GLY A 13 0.79 12.95 -4.74
CA GLY A 13 1.50 12.52 -3.54
C GLY A 13 0.57 12.46 -2.33
N MET A 14 -0.25 13.47 -2.12
CA MET A 14 -1.23 13.50 -1.04
C MET A 14 -2.26 12.37 -1.17
N SER A 15 -2.76 12.10 -2.36
CA SER A 15 -3.69 11.00 -2.63
C SER A 15 -3.06 9.64 -2.33
N ALA A 16 -1.81 9.44 -2.74
CA ALA A 16 -1.07 8.21 -2.46
C ALA A 16 -0.85 8.00 -0.95
N GLN A 17 -0.49 9.05 -0.22
CA GLN A 17 -0.32 8.98 1.23
C GLN A 17 -1.64 8.72 1.95
N ARG A 18 -2.75 9.26 1.45
CA ARG A 18 -4.07 8.97 2.00
C ARG A 18 -4.43 7.50 1.88
N VAL A 19 -4.15 6.88 0.73
CA VAL A 19 -4.34 5.43 0.55
C VAL A 19 -3.49 4.64 1.54
N ARG A 20 -2.24 5.03 1.76
CA ARG A 20 -1.37 4.41 2.76
C ARG A 20 -1.97 4.49 4.17
N MET A 21 -2.49 5.64 4.55
CA MET A 21 -3.16 5.83 5.84
C MET A 21 -4.39 4.93 5.97
N ASP A 22 -5.21 4.86 4.93
CA ASP A 22 -6.41 4.03 4.91
C ASP A 22 -6.06 2.54 5.05
N ILE A 23 -5.02 2.06 4.38
CA ILE A 23 -4.55 0.68 4.48
C ILE A 23 -3.94 0.40 5.86
N ALA A 24 -3.17 1.32 6.43
CA ALA A 24 -2.66 1.17 7.80
C ALA A 24 -3.81 1.09 8.81
N ALA A 25 -4.83 1.92 8.66
CA ALA A 25 -6.03 1.86 9.50
C ALA A 25 -6.80 0.54 9.33
N GLU A 26 -6.92 0.02 8.11
CA GLU A 26 -7.54 -1.28 7.84
C GLU A 26 -6.75 -2.41 8.51
N ASN A 27 -5.42 -2.38 8.41
CA ASN A 27 -4.56 -3.36 9.06
C ASN A 27 -4.73 -3.35 10.59
N ILE A 28 -4.79 -2.17 11.20
CA ILE A 28 -5.01 -2.03 12.64
C ILE A 28 -6.41 -2.53 13.03
N ALA A 29 -7.42 -2.17 12.25
CA ALA A 29 -8.81 -2.59 12.52
C ALA A 29 -8.97 -4.11 12.46
N ASN A 30 -8.17 -4.80 11.67
CA ASN A 30 -8.21 -6.25 11.49
C ASN A 30 -7.09 -7.00 12.22
N MET A 31 -6.40 -6.36 13.16
CA MET A 31 -5.28 -6.99 13.88
C MET A 31 -5.67 -8.24 14.68
N ASP A 32 -6.93 -8.36 15.06
CA ASP A 32 -7.48 -9.49 15.80
C ASP A 32 -8.42 -10.37 14.95
N THR A 33 -8.53 -10.12 13.68
CA THR A 33 -9.41 -10.87 12.77
C THR A 33 -8.79 -12.21 12.42
N THR A 34 -9.35 -13.28 12.94
CA THR A 34 -8.85 -14.65 12.77
C THR A 34 -9.54 -15.42 11.66
N ARG A 35 -10.67 -14.92 11.16
CA ARG A 35 -11.47 -15.56 10.12
C ARG A 35 -11.89 -14.56 9.07
N THR A 36 -11.55 -14.84 7.81
CA THR A 36 -11.92 -14.04 6.64
C THR A 36 -12.77 -14.87 5.69
N GLU A 37 -13.38 -14.24 4.69
CA GLU A 37 -14.14 -14.92 3.64
C GLU A 37 -13.32 -15.96 2.88
N SER A 38 -12.03 -15.71 2.70
CA SER A 38 -11.09 -16.64 2.06
C SER A 38 -10.62 -17.77 2.98
N GLY A 39 -11.07 -17.78 4.24
CA GLY A 39 -10.60 -18.69 5.28
C GLY A 39 -9.26 -18.25 5.88
N GLY A 40 -9.05 -18.54 7.15
CA GLY A 40 -7.83 -18.15 7.87
C GLY A 40 -7.82 -16.69 8.33
N PRO A 41 -6.71 -16.25 8.95
CA PRO A 41 -6.61 -14.92 9.53
C PRO A 41 -6.45 -13.85 8.44
N TYR A 42 -6.74 -12.62 8.82
CA TYR A 42 -6.44 -11.45 8.00
C TYR A 42 -4.93 -11.37 7.73
N ARG A 43 -4.54 -10.98 6.54
CA ARG A 43 -3.15 -10.72 6.18
C ARG A 43 -2.91 -9.24 6.02
N ARG A 44 -1.79 -8.77 6.57
CA ARG A 44 -1.37 -7.38 6.44
C ARG A 44 -1.29 -6.99 4.97
N LYS A 45 -1.81 -5.83 4.62
CA LYS A 45 -1.74 -5.28 3.28
C LYS A 45 -0.67 -4.20 3.20
N ASN A 46 0.05 -4.18 2.10
CA ASN A 46 1.03 -3.15 1.75
C ASN A 46 0.58 -2.42 0.50
N VAL A 47 0.85 -1.13 0.48
CA VAL A 47 0.61 -0.28 -0.70
C VAL A 47 1.89 -0.17 -1.50
N LEU A 48 1.82 -0.47 -2.79
CA LEU A 48 2.92 -0.25 -3.72
C LEU A 48 2.71 1.09 -4.41
N LEU A 49 3.70 1.96 -4.30
CA LEU A 49 3.72 3.26 -4.95
C LEU A 49 4.72 3.24 -6.10
N GLU A 50 4.37 3.90 -7.18
CA GLU A 50 5.28 4.10 -8.29
C GLU A 50 5.19 5.54 -8.82
N SER A 51 6.29 6.03 -9.34
CA SER A 51 6.27 7.27 -10.10
C SER A 51 5.75 6.98 -11.51
N TYR A 52 4.97 7.89 -12.05
CA TYR A 52 4.52 7.79 -13.43
C TYR A 52 4.97 9.00 -14.23
N SER A 53 5.12 8.81 -15.52
CA SER A 53 5.44 9.89 -16.45
C SER A 53 4.24 10.15 -17.35
N ASP A 54 3.98 11.43 -17.57
CA ASP A 54 2.88 11.89 -18.41
C ASP A 54 3.35 12.16 -19.86
N THR A 55 4.33 11.40 -20.31
CA THR A 55 4.80 11.52 -21.69
C THR A 55 3.91 10.71 -22.61
N SER A 56 3.03 11.39 -23.34
CA SER A 56 2.23 10.72 -24.36
C SER A 56 3.14 10.14 -25.46
N PHE A 57 2.70 9.07 -26.09
CA PHE A 57 3.43 8.48 -27.23
C PHE A 57 3.72 9.52 -28.32
N ALA A 58 2.79 10.43 -28.58
CA ALA A 58 2.97 11.52 -29.53
C ALA A 58 4.14 12.45 -29.16
N GLN A 59 4.24 12.83 -27.89
CA GLN A 59 5.37 13.64 -27.38
C GLN A 59 6.69 12.88 -27.44
N ALA A 60 6.68 11.59 -27.14
CA ALA A 60 7.87 10.74 -27.23
C ALA A 60 8.37 10.68 -28.69
N MET A 61 7.46 10.50 -29.65
CA MET A 61 7.81 10.53 -31.09
C MET A 61 8.33 11.88 -31.54
N GLU A 62 7.69 12.96 -31.12
CA GLU A 62 8.13 14.30 -31.48
C GLU A 62 9.53 14.61 -30.93
N ASN A 63 9.79 14.24 -29.69
CA ASN A 63 11.10 14.39 -29.07
C ASN A 63 12.17 13.56 -29.79
N ALA A 64 11.85 12.33 -30.16
CA ALA A 64 12.74 11.46 -30.92
C ALA A 64 13.06 12.03 -32.31
N ALA A 65 12.04 12.57 -33.00
CA ALA A 65 12.21 13.18 -34.32
C ALA A 65 13.07 14.46 -34.28
N ARG A 66 13.06 15.16 -33.14
CA ARG A 66 13.89 16.36 -32.91
C ARG A 66 15.29 16.08 -32.39
N GLY A 67 15.65 14.80 -32.23
CA GLY A 67 16.95 14.39 -31.67
C GLY A 67 17.10 14.71 -30.18
N LYS A 68 16.02 15.06 -29.50
CA LYS A 68 15.97 15.19 -28.06
C LYS A 68 15.70 13.81 -27.46
N GLY A 69 16.55 13.38 -26.55
CA GLY A 69 16.31 12.14 -25.80
C GLY A 69 14.93 12.15 -25.14
N ILE A 70 14.39 10.96 -24.88
CA ILE A 70 13.12 10.80 -24.18
C ILE A 70 13.31 11.34 -22.76
N THR A 71 12.99 12.60 -22.56
CA THR A 71 12.89 13.17 -21.22
C THR A 71 11.50 12.84 -20.67
N SER A 72 11.41 11.75 -19.96
CA SER A 72 10.19 11.47 -19.21
C SER A 72 10.04 12.50 -18.11
N ARG A 73 9.01 13.32 -18.21
CA ARG A 73 8.62 14.18 -17.09
C ARG A 73 7.88 13.33 -16.08
N HIS A 74 8.41 13.28 -14.87
CA HIS A 74 7.67 12.66 -13.79
C HIS A 74 6.44 13.52 -13.49
N ALA A 75 5.26 12.96 -13.67
CA ALA A 75 3.98 13.64 -13.47
C ALA A 75 3.41 13.44 -12.07
N GLY A 76 4.06 12.62 -11.24
CA GLY A 76 3.66 12.37 -9.87
C GLY A 76 3.84 10.92 -9.43
N VAL A 77 3.09 10.57 -8.40
CA VAL A 77 3.09 9.24 -7.76
C VAL A 77 1.69 8.65 -7.83
N ARG A 78 1.61 7.36 -8.07
CA ARG A 78 0.34 6.63 -8.04
C ARG A 78 0.48 5.34 -7.26
N VAL A 79 -0.64 4.83 -6.79
CA VAL A 79 -0.73 3.49 -6.21
C VAL A 79 -0.76 2.48 -7.36
N SER A 80 0.29 1.66 -7.46
CA SER A 80 0.35 0.61 -8.49
C SER A 80 -0.42 -0.64 -8.10
N GLY A 81 -0.59 -0.87 -6.81
CA GLY A 81 -1.33 -2.01 -6.30
C GLY A 81 -1.30 -2.10 -4.79
N ILE A 82 -2.17 -2.95 -4.27
CA ILE A 82 -2.22 -3.31 -2.87
C ILE A 82 -1.95 -4.81 -2.81
N VAL A 83 -0.91 -5.21 -2.09
CA VAL A 83 -0.47 -6.60 -1.99
C VAL A 83 -0.54 -7.09 -0.56
N GLU A 84 -0.81 -8.38 -0.38
CA GLU A 84 -0.76 -9.02 0.92
C GLU A 84 0.68 -9.36 1.30
N ASP A 85 1.00 -9.23 2.59
CA ASP A 85 2.31 -9.57 3.14
C ASP A 85 2.40 -11.09 3.33
N ASP A 86 3.44 -11.70 2.76
CA ASP A 86 3.65 -13.15 2.80
C ASP A 86 4.28 -13.67 4.10
N ARG A 87 4.61 -12.79 5.05
CA ARG A 87 5.17 -13.20 6.33
C ARG A 87 4.23 -14.14 7.05
N GLU A 88 4.82 -15.04 7.84
CA GLU A 88 4.05 -16.00 8.63
C GLU A 88 3.12 -15.30 9.62
N ALA A 89 1.92 -15.86 9.78
CA ALA A 89 0.96 -15.41 10.77
C ALA A 89 1.47 -15.74 12.19
N LYS A 90 1.09 -14.90 13.14
CA LYS A 90 1.42 -15.14 14.56
C LYS A 90 0.55 -16.26 15.12
N LYS A 91 1.15 -17.11 15.94
CA LYS A 91 0.40 -18.09 16.73
C LYS A 91 0.39 -17.67 18.19
N VAL A 92 -0.81 -17.56 18.75
CA VAL A 92 -1.03 -17.17 20.13
C VAL A 92 -1.76 -18.30 20.86
N TYR A 93 -1.27 -18.68 22.03
CA TYR A 93 -1.93 -19.68 22.85
C TYR A 93 -3.16 -19.08 23.52
N ASN A 94 -4.32 -19.51 23.09
CA ASN A 94 -5.61 -19.15 23.68
C ASN A 94 -6.61 -20.29 23.44
N PRO A 95 -6.65 -21.31 24.30
CA PRO A 95 -7.49 -22.49 24.09
C PRO A 95 -9.00 -22.20 24.18
N ASP A 96 -9.38 -21.09 24.81
CA ASP A 96 -10.79 -20.69 24.93
C ASP A 96 -11.32 -19.96 23.67
N HIS A 97 -10.44 -19.65 22.73
CA HIS A 97 -10.83 -18.97 21.51
C HIS A 97 -11.59 -19.92 20.56
N PRO A 98 -12.70 -19.47 19.92
CA PRO A 98 -13.47 -20.34 19.02
C PRO A 98 -12.69 -20.82 17.78
N ASP A 99 -11.64 -20.11 17.38
CA ASP A 99 -10.79 -20.48 16.25
C ASP A 99 -9.47 -21.15 16.67
N ALA A 100 -9.37 -21.56 17.95
CA ALA A 100 -8.21 -22.30 18.44
C ALA A 100 -8.11 -23.70 17.80
N ASP A 101 -6.87 -24.12 17.49
CA ASP A 101 -6.61 -25.46 16.99
C ASP A 101 -6.65 -26.51 18.11
N ALA A 102 -6.35 -27.78 17.77
CA ALA A 102 -6.35 -28.88 18.72
C ALA A 102 -5.31 -28.71 19.87
N ASP A 103 -4.24 -27.95 19.59
CA ASP A 103 -3.18 -27.65 20.55
C ASP A 103 -3.45 -26.38 21.37
N GLY A 104 -4.56 -25.68 21.10
CA GLY A 104 -4.96 -24.46 21.78
C GLY A 104 -4.36 -23.18 21.23
N TYR A 105 -3.74 -23.21 20.06
CA TYR A 105 -3.17 -22.05 19.41
C TYR A 105 -4.15 -21.43 18.40
N VAL A 106 -4.17 -20.11 18.38
CA VAL A 106 -4.94 -19.32 17.42
C VAL A 106 -3.96 -18.68 16.43
N THR A 107 -4.25 -18.81 15.14
CA THR A 107 -3.49 -18.14 14.11
C THR A 107 -4.02 -16.71 13.97
N MET A 108 -3.18 -15.73 14.32
CA MET A 108 -3.51 -14.31 14.32
C MET A 108 -2.90 -13.62 13.09
N PRO A 109 -3.46 -12.49 12.66
CA PRO A 109 -2.86 -11.70 11.58
C PRO A 109 -1.41 -11.30 11.84
N ASN A 110 -0.62 -11.20 10.78
CA ASN A 110 0.78 -10.75 10.82
C ASN A 110 0.91 -9.21 10.90
N VAL A 111 0.00 -8.56 11.61
CA VAL A 111 -0.05 -7.11 11.81
C VAL A 111 0.71 -6.75 13.08
N ASP A 112 1.64 -5.80 12.96
CA ASP A 112 2.31 -5.17 14.09
C ASP A 112 1.74 -3.76 14.27
N VAL A 113 0.99 -3.56 15.36
CA VAL A 113 0.31 -2.28 15.64
C VAL A 113 1.31 -1.11 15.72
N LEU A 114 2.46 -1.33 16.32
CA LEU A 114 3.49 -0.30 16.43
C LEU A 114 3.99 0.13 15.05
N LYS A 115 4.27 -0.84 14.20
CA LYS A 115 4.72 -0.58 12.81
C LYS A 115 3.65 0.14 12.00
N GLU A 116 2.39 -0.30 12.09
CA GLU A 116 1.28 0.35 11.38
C GLU A 116 1.05 1.78 11.87
N THR A 117 1.19 2.02 13.17
CA THR A 117 1.09 3.35 13.75
C THR A 117 2.20 4.27 13.23
N VAL A 118 3.43 3.77 13.17
CA VAL A 118 4.56 4.52 12.61
C VAL A 118 4.35 4.80 11.13
N ASP A 119 3.89 3.82 10.36
CA ASP A 119 3.59 3.99 8.93
C ASP A 119 2.48 5.04 8.71
N SER A 120 1.45 5.02 9.55
CA SER A 120 0.37 6.02 9.51
C SER A 120 0.89 7.42 9.82
N MET A 121 1.72 7.57 10.84
CA MET A 121 2.35 8.86 11.18
C MET A 121 3.28 9.35 10.06
N SER A 122 4.01 8.46 9.43
CA SER A 122 4.87 8.78 8.29
C SER A 122 4.08 9.24 7.07
N ALA A 123 2.85 8.78 6.91
CA ALA A 123 1.97 9.14 5.79
C ALA A 123 1.24 10.48 6.00
N THR A 124 1.23 11.02 7.20
CA THR A 124 0.69 12.35 7.46
C THR A 124 1.73 13.43 7.15
#